data_5daca907782bf0a7dc37168c500cb474
#
_entry.id   5daca907782bf0a7dc37168c500cb474
#
_cell.length_a   1.000
_cell.length_b   1.000
_cell.length_c   1.000
_cell.angle_alpha   90.00
_cell.angle_beta   90.00
_cell.angle_gamma   90.00
#
_symmetry.space_group_name_H-M   'P 1'
#
loop_
_entity.id
_entity.type
_entity.pdbx_description
1 polymer ?
#
loop_
_entity_poly.entity_id
_entity_poly.type
_entity_poly.pdbx_seq_one_letter_code
_entity_poly.pdbx_strand_id
1 'polypeptide(L)'
;MHSSKHAAESNELAKLLITAATGYGVKTTLICGNHDPAISDVEHLWFCNQQILVLHGHASFKGVAPLSWSSKYIAESRDAELKNGGDRIEEQLAAVRTASIKAATGVFSNHRPNPLHMAMLGPAAVFHILSGWWRFPTLTAQWADRFAPTAKYIITGHTHHAGIWERNGRTIINTGCF
;
A
#
# COMPACT_ATOMS: atom_id res chain seq x y z
N MET A 1 -10.73 5.58 -4.60
CA MET A 1 -10.11 6.71 -5.32
C MET A 1 -10.53 7.99 -4.63
N HIS A 2 -9.67 8.58 -3.79
CA HIS A 2 -9.91 9.92 -3.32
C HIS A 2 -9.78 10.86 -4.53
N SER A 3 -10.90 11.44 -4.90
CA SER A 3 -10.90 12.50 -5.88
C SER A 3 -10.19 13.70 -5.24
N SER A 4 -9.51 14.51 -6.03
CA SER A 4 -8.92 15.78 -5.61
C SER A 4 -9.90 16.67 -4.80
N LYS A 5 -11.20 16.41 -4.94
CA LYS A 5 -12.30 17.05 -4.24
C LYS A 5 -12.27 16.86 -2.70
N HIS A 6 -11.71 15.75 -2.19
CA HIS A 6 -11.64 15.46 -0.75
C HIS A 6 -10.23 15.56 -0.17
N ALA A 7 -9.21 15.85 -0.99
CA ALA A 7 -7.83 15.90 -0.53
C ALA A 7 -7.61 16.98 0.56
N ALA A 8 -8.24 18.15 0.42
CA ALA A 8 -8.14 19.23 1.40
C ALA A 8 -8.77 18.82 2.74
N GLU A 9 -9.94 18.19 2.70
CA GLU A 9 -10.65 17.72 3.90
C GLU A 9 -9.86 16.60 4.60
N SER A 10 -9.32 15.65 3.85
CA SER A 10 -8.45 14.59 4.38
C SER A 10 -7.19 15.15 5.06
N ASN A 11 -6.57 16.17 4.46
CA ASN A 11 -5.40 16.82 5.03
C ASN A 11 -5.73 17.55 6.34
N GLU A 12 -6.88 18.21 6.43
CA GLU A 12 -7.32 18.87 7.67
C GLU A 12 -7.61 17.85 8.78
N LEU A 13 -8.27 16.72 8.47
CA LEU A 13 -8.49 15.63 9.42
C LEU A 13 -7.16 15.03 9.92
N ALA A 14 -6.19 14.84 9.03
CA ALA A 14 -4.86 14.35 9.40
C ALA A 14 -4.16 15.33 10.35
N LYS A 15 -4.25 16.66 10.11
CA LYS A 15 -3.68 17.67 11.00
C LYS A 15 -4.36 17.67 12.37
N LEU A 16 -5.69 17.54 12.42
CA LEU A 16 -6.44 17.44 13.68
C LEU A 16 -6.00 16.21 14.49
N LEU A 17 -5.83 15.06 13.84
CA LEU A 17 -5.34 13.84 14.48
C LEU A 17 -3.94 14.03 15.07
N ILE A 18 -3.01 14.60 14.28
CA ILE A 18 -1.64 14.89 14.73
C ILE A 18 -1.65 15.86 15.91
N THR A 19 -2.45 16.90 15.84
CA THR A 19 -2.56 17.91 16.91
C THR A 19 -3.09 17.28 18.20
N ALA A 20 -4.15 16.47 18.11
CA ALA A 20 -4.69 15.75 19.25
C ALA A 20 -3.67 14.82 19.87
N ALA A 21 -2.98 13.99 19.06
CA ALA A 21 -1.95 13.08 19.55
C ALA A 21 -0.79 13.82 20.23
N THR A 22 -0.37 14.95 19.64
CA THR A 22 0.68 15.80 20.21
C THR A 22 0.26 16.37 21.58
N GLY A 23 -1.01 16.76 21.74
CA GLY A 23 -1.57 17.21 23.00
C GLY A 23 -1.49 16.16 24.12
N TYR A 24 -1.44 14.88 23.77
CA TYR A 24 -1.19 13.75 24.69
C TYR A 24 0.28 13.33 24.76
N GLY A 25 1.21 14.10 24.22
CA GLY A 25 2.63 13.77 24.20
C GLY A 25 3.01 12.64 23.24
N VAL A 26 2.13 12.27 22.29
CA VAL A 26 2.38 11.19 21.32
C VAL A 26 2.95 11.78 20.03
N LYS A 27 4.15 11.31 19.66
CA LYS A 27 4.75 11.62 18.34
C LYS A 27 4.06 10.80 17.25
N THR A 28 3.44 11.46 16.28
CA THR A 28 2.74 10.84 15.18
C THR A 28 3.56 10.97 13.89
N THR A 29 3.66 9.90 13.10
CA THR A 29 4.25 9.90 11.78
C THR A 29 3.25 9.30 10.80
N LEU A 30 2.91 10.04 9.75
CA LEU A 30 2.06 9.55 8.66
C LEU A 30 2.94 8.78 7.66
N ILE A 31 2.47 7.62 7.22
CA ILE A 31 3.09 6.82 6.16
C ILE A 31 2.18 6.90 4.94
N CYS A 32 2.74 7.17 3.76
CA CYS A 32 1.96 7.24 2.54
C CYS A 32 1.40 5.87 2.14
N GLY A 33 0.18 5.88 1.61
CA GLY A 33 -0.52 4.71 1.08
C GLY A 33 -0.89 4.87 -0.40
N ASN A 34 -1.46 3.84 -0.98
CA ASN A 34 -1.91 3.89 -2.38
C ASN A 34 -3.15 4.77 -2.59
N HIS A 35 -3.93 5.04 -1.55
CA HIS A 35 -5.08 5.96 -1.61
C HIS A 35 -4.67 7.41 -1.38
N ASP A 36 -3.66 7.63 -0.55
CA ASP A 36 -3.15 8.94 -0.16
C ASP A 36 -1.62 9.02 -0.37
N PRO A 37 -1.13 8.86 -1.62
CA PRO A 37 0.30 8.76 -1.90
C PRO A 37 1.06 10.07 -1.68
N ALA A 38 0.34 11.18 -1.50
CA ALA A 38 0.89 12.52 -1.27
C ALA A 38 0.69 13.02 0.18
N ILE A 39 0.14 12.19 1.09
CA ILE A 39 -0.12 12.61 2.47
C ILE A 39 1.18 12.81 3.28
N SER A 40 2.25 12.15 2.88
CA SER A 40 3.56 12.18 3.53
C SER A 40 4.65 11.79 2.54
N ASP A 41 5.90 12.19 2.81
CA ASP A 41 7.08 11.69 2.11
C ASP A 41 7.66 10.44 2.77
N VAL A 42 7.10 10.01 3.90
CA VAL A 42 7.51 8.80 4.60
C VAL A 42 6.81 7.60 4.01
N GLU A 43 7.56 6.67 3.45
CA GLU A 43 7.04 5.45 2.82
C GLU A 43 7.10 4.26 3.77
N HIS A 44 8.07 4.26 4.68
CA HIS A 44 8.28 3.21 5.68
C HIS A 44 9.06 3.72 6.87
N LEU A 45 9.03 2.96 7.96
CA LEU A 45 9.82 3.20 9.16
C LEU A 45 10.53 1.92 9.59
N TRP A 46 11.75 2.08 10.08
CA TRP A 46 12.52 1.01 10.69
C TRP A 46 12.69 1.21 12.18
N PHE A 47 12.59 0.12 12.94
CA PHE A 47 12.88 0.10 14.37
C PHE A 47 13.76 -1.09 14.74
N CYS A 48 14.34 -1.06 15.95
CA CYS A 48 15.10 -2.17 16.55
C CYS A 48 16.20 -2.71 15.62
N ASN A 49 17.11 -1.85 15.17
CA ASN A 49 18.20 -2.21 14.24
C ASN A 49 17.69 -2.94 12.97
N GLN A 50 16.66 -2.40 12.36
CA GLN A 50 16.01 -2.92 11.14
C GLN A 50 15.34 -4.30 11.31
N GLN A 51 15.02 -4.70 12.55
CA GLN A 51 14.26 -5.93 12.77
C GLN A 51 12.74 -5.73 12.66
N ILE A 52 12.25 -4.49 12.81
CA ILE A 52 10.83 -4.16 12.66
C ILE A 52 10.69 -3.17 11.51
N LEU A 53 9.91 -3.56 10.51
CA LEU A 53 9.54 -2.73 9.37
C LEU A 53 8.07 -2.34 9.49
N VAL A 54 7.77 -1.04 9.37
CA VAL A 54 6.41 -0.52 9.32
C VAL A 54 6.21 0.16 7.97
N LEU A 55 5.19 -0.24 7.23
CA LEU A 55 4.83 0.33 5.93
C LEU A 55 3.34 0.15 5.66
N HIS A 56 2.80 0.85 4.66
CA HIS A 56 1.39 0.68 4.29
C HIS A 56 1.06 -0.75 3.82
N GLY A 57 1.94 -1.41 3.07
CA GLY A 57 1.78 -2.80 2.63
C GLY A 57 1.35 -2.98 1.17
N HIS A 58 0.97 -1.92 0.46
CA HIS A 58 0.53 -1.99 -0.94
C HIS A 58 1.64 -2.44 -1.91
N ALA A 59 2.91 -2.26 -1.56
CA ALA A 59 4.05 -2.71 -2.36
C ALA A 59 4.17 -4.24 -2.46
N SER A 60 3.54 -5.00 -1.57
CA SER A 60 3.48 -6.47 -1.60
C SER A 60 2.70 -7.00 -2.82
N PHE A 61 1.81 -6.19 -3.40
CA PHE A 61 1.10 -6.52 -4.63
C PHE A 61 1.76 -5.85 -5.84
N LYS A 62 1.94 -6.59 -6.93
CA LYS A 62 2.54 -6.04 -8.15
C LYS A 62 1.76 -4.84 -8.72
N GLY A 63 0.44 -4.90 -8.68
CA GLY A 63 -0.46 -3.85 -9.17
C GLY A 63 -1.16 -3.06 -8.04
N VAL A 64 -0.58 -3.03 -6.85
CA VAL A 64 -1.06 -2.30 -5.64
C VAL A 64 -2.35 -2.90 -5.05
N ALA A 65 -3.35 -3.17 -5.85
CA ALA A 65 -4.60 -3.81 -5.39
C ALA A 65 -5.09 -4.79 -6.45
N PRO A 66 -5.36 -6.05 -6.10
CA PRO A 66 -5.67 -7.11 -7.08
C PRO A 66 -6.93 -6.87 -7.91
N LEU A 67 -7.81 -5.97 -7.46
CA LEU A 67 -9.09 -5.67 -8.13
C LEU A 67 -9.20 -4.29 -8.71
N SER A 68 -8.17 -3.46 -8.58
CA SER A 68 -8.20 -2.18 -9.26
C SER A 68 -8.18 -2.40 -10.77
N TRP A 69 -9.15 -1.81 -11.50
CA TRP A 69 -9.11 -1.77 -12.96
C TRP A 69 -7.80 -1.20 -13.49
N SER A 70 -7.14 -0.34 -12.71
CA SER A 70 -5.84 0.24 -13.00
C SER A 70 -4.65 -0.64 -12.60
N SER A 71 -4.87 -1.79 -11.97
CA SER A 71 -3.81 -2.66 -11.41
C SER A 71 -2.74 -3.02 -12.45
N LYS A 72 -3.15 -3.36 -13.68
CA LYS A 72 -2.21 -3.65 -14.79
C LYS A 72 -1.35 -2.42 -15.12
N TYR A 73 -1.95 -1.26 -15.28
CA TYR A 73 -1.25 -0.02 -15.64
C TYR A 73 -0.34 0.48 -14.51
N ILE A 74 -0.75 0.29 -13.27
CA ILE A 74 0.08 0.56 -12.09
C ILE A 74 1.30 -0.35 -12.09
N ALA A 75 1.12 -1.65 -12.35
CA ALA A 75 2.22 -2.60 -12.45
C ALA A 75 3.20 -2.23 -13.58
N GLU A 76 2.70 -1.91 -14.76
CA GLU A 76 3.52 -1.47 -15.90
C GLU A 76 4.27 -0.16 -15.61
N SER A 77 3.61 0.82 -14.96
CA SER A 77 4.25 2.08 -14.55
C SER A 77 5.35 1.84 -13.51
N ARG A 78 5.10 1.00 -12.51
CA ARG A 78 6.10 0.59 -11.53
C ARG A 78 7.30 -0.08 -12.20
N ASP A 79 7.05 -1.07 -13.08
CA ASP A 79 8.11 -1.79 -13.77
C ASP A 79 8.93 -0.84 -14.68
N ALA A 80 8.31 0.21 -15.24
CA ALA A 80 9.00 1.23 -16.03
C ALA A 80 9.93 2.11 -15.15
N GLU A 81 9.50 2.51 -13.96
CA GLU A 81 10.32 3.27 -13.00
C GLU A 81 11.54 2.44 -12.52
N LEU A 82 11.39 1.10 -12.44
CA LEU A 82 12.42 0.19 -11.94
C LEU A 82 13.39 -0.32 -13.00
N LYS A 83 13.27 0.10 -14.27
CA LYS A 83 14.10 -0.40 -15.38
C LYS A 83 15.61 -0.21 -15.18
N ASN A 84 16.03 0.81 -14.43
CA ASN A 84 17.43 1.17 -14.21
C ASN A 84 17.93 0.89 -12.78
N GLY A 85 17.20 0.12 -12.01
CA GLY A 85 17.48 -0.18 -10.61
C GLY A 85 16.27 -0.82 -9.95
N GLY A 86 16.26 -0.91 -8.62
CA GLY A 86 15.09 -1.39 -7.89
C GLY A 86 15.37 -2.58 -6.96
N ASP A 87 16.63 -2.76 -6.58
CA ASP A 87 17.00 -3.77 -5.57
C ASP A 87 16.91 -3.23 -4.14
N ARG A 88 16.75 -1.90 -3.97
CA ARG A 88 16.61 -1.26 -2.67
C ARG A 88 15.14 -1.05 -2.33
N ILE A 89 14.84 -1.11 -1.03
CA ILE A 89 13.46 -0.91 -0.51
C ILE A 89 12.93 0.48 -0.88
N GLU A 90 13.76 1.51 -0.78
CA GLU A 90 13.39 2.89 -1.09
C GLU A 90 12.98 3.05 -2.57
N GLU A 91 13.74 2.43 -3.48
CA GLU A 91 13.45 2.47 -4.92
C GLU A 91 12.14 1.76 -5.24
N GLN A 92 11.89 0.61 -4.61
CA GLN A 92 10.63 -0.12 -4.77
C GLN A 92 9.43 0.70 -4.29
N LEU A 93 9.54 1.31 -3.13
CA LEU A 93 8.44 2.09 -2.54
C LEU A 93 8.20 3.39 -3.34
N ALA A 94 9.27 4.09 -3.73
CA ALA A 94 9.17 5.29 -4.58
C ALA A 94 8.52 5.00 -5.94
N ALA A 95 8.87 3.87 -6.59
CA ALA A 95 8.26 3.46 -7.85
C ALA A 95 6.75 3.16 -7.69
N VAL A 96 6.37 2.48 -6.61
CA VAL A 96 4.97 2.19 -6.30
C VAL A 96 4.21 3.47 -5.97
N ARG A 97 4.82 4.40 -5.21
CA ARG A 97 4.24 5.72 -4.91
C ARG A 97 4.00 6.53 -6.17
N THR A 98 4.99 6.62 -7.06
CA THR A 98 4.86 7.30 -8.35
C THR A 98 3.72 6.72 -9.19
N ALA A 99 3.64 5.39 -9.30
CA ALA A 99 2.56 4.72 -10.00
C ALA A 99 1.18 4.99 -9.35
N SER A 100 1.11 5.06 -8.02
CA SER A 100 -0.11 5.37 -7.27
C SER A 100 -0.56 6.83 -7.49
N ILE A 101 0.38 7.79 -7.54
CA ILE A 101 0.10 9.19 -7.88
C ILE A 101 -0.48 9.30 -9.30
N LYS A 102 0.14 8.64 -10.29
CA LYS A 102 -0.38 8.60 -11.67
C LYS A 102 -1.80 8.04 -11.73
N ALA A 103 -2.09 7.00 -10.94
CA ALA A 103 -3.44 6.44 -10.84
C ALA A 103 -4.43 7.41 -10.19
N ALA A 104 -4.03 8.09 -9.11
CA ALA A 104 -4.87 9.05 -8.39
C ALA A 104 -5.18 10.31 -9.21
N THR A 105 -4.22 10.77 -10.02
CA THR A 105 -4.38 11.95 -10.91
C THR A 105 -5.16 11.65 -12.19
N GLY A 106 -5.64 10.42 -12.36
CA GLY A 106 -6.50 10.06 -13.49
C GLY A 106 -5.75 9.75 -14.80
N VAL A 107 -4.43 9.61 -14.77
CA VAL A 107 -3.63 9.23 -15.95
C VAL A 107 -4.17 7.97 -16.64
N PHE A 108 -4.76 7.05 -15.85
CA PHE A 108 -5.34 5.81 -16.36
C PHE A 108 -6.86 5.87 -16.57
N SER A 109 -7.49 7.05 -16.51
CA SER A 109 -8.95 7.19 -16.56
C SER A 109 -9.57 6.68 -17.87
N ASN A 110 -8.87 6.81 -18.99
CA ASN A 110 -9.32 6.33 -20.30
C ASN A 110 -9.42 4.81 -20.42
N HIS A 111 -8.91 4.07 -19.42
CA HIS A 111 -8.90 2.62 -19.39
C HIS A 111 -9.97 2.04 -18.43
N ARG A 112 -10.94 2.85 -18.01
CA ARG A 112 -12.04 2.37 -17.14
C ARG A 112 -12.90 1.37 -17.90
N PRO A 113 -13.15 0.18 -17.33
CA PRO A 113 -14.03 -0.80 -17.96
C PRO A 113 -15.48 -0.31 -17.98
N ASN A 114 -16.26 -0.82 -18.93
CA ASN A 114 -17.69 -0.58 -19.00
C ASN A 114 -18.36 -1.06 -17.69
N PRO A 115 -19.31 -0.29 -17.10
CA PRO A 115 -20.05 -0.67 -15.90
C PRO A 115 -20.73 -2.04 -15.99
N LEU A 116 -21.25 -2.40 -17.18
CA LEU A 116 -21.87 -3.71 -17.42
C LEU A 116 -20.85 -4.84 -17.29
N HIS A 117 -19.64 -4.66 -17.81
CA HIS A 117 -18.55 -5.63 -17.65
C HIS A 117 -18.16 -5.80 -16.18
N MET A 118 -18.12 -4.71 -15.41
CA MET A 118 -17.85 -4.75 -13.98
C MET A 118 -18.93 -5.53 -13.19
N ALA A 119 -20.20 -5.36 -13.56
CA ALA A 119 -21.30 -6.10 -12.94
C ALA A 119 -21.21 -7.61 -13.23
N MET A 120 -20.81 -8.00 -14.43
CA MET A 120 -20.62 -9.41 -14.80
C MET A 120 -19.43 -10.07 -14.09
N LEU A 121 -18.44 -9.30 -13.65
CA LEU A 121 -17.27 -9.79 -12.91
C LEU A 121 -17.53 -9.95 -11.40
N GLY A 122 -18.73 -9.67 -10.90
CA GLY A 122 -19.04 -9.64 -9.48
C GLY A 122 -18.52 -10.86 -8.66
N PRO A 123 -18.85 -12.11 -9.02
CA PRO A 123 -18.36 -13.29 -8.29
C PRO A 123 -16.83 -13.45 -8.39
N ALA A 124 -16.24 -13.22 -9.57
CA ALA A 124 -14.80 -13.27 -9.77
C ALA A 124 -14.09 -12.18 -8.97
N ALA A 125 -14.68 -10.99 -8.88
CA ALA A 125 -14.16 -9.90 -8.08
C ALA A 125 -14.09 -10.28 -6.59
N VAL A 126 -15.15 -10.85 -6.04
CA VAL A 126 -15.16 -11.33 -4.65
C VAL A 126 -14.07 -12.38 -4.44
N PHE A 127 -13.96 -13.36 -5.34
CA PHE A 127 -12.91 -14.39 -5.25
C PHE A 127 -11.51 -13.77 -5.28
N HIS A 128 -11.26 -12.77 -6.11
CA HIS A 128 -9.97 -12.08 -6.18
C HIS A 128 -9.66 -11.28 -4.90
N ILE A 129 -10.67 -10.65 -4.27
CA ILE A 129 -10.49 -9.98 -2.97
C ILE A 129 -10.08 -10.99 -1.90
N LEU A 130 -10.86 -12.06 -1.76
CA LEU A 130 -10.61 -13.10 -0.76
C LEU A 130 -9.24 -13.77 -1.00
N SER A 131 -8.92 -14.07 -2.25
CA SER A 131 -7.62 -14.59 -2.65
C SER A 131 -6.48 -13.60 -2.34
N GLY A 132 -6.69 -12.30 -2.53
CA GLY A 132 -5.76 -11.24 -2.15
C GLY A 132 -5.49 -11.23 -0.65
N TRP A 133 -6.53 -11.28 0.18
CA TRP A 133 -6.41 -11.35 1.64
C TRP A 133 -5.64 -12.59 2.09
N TRP A 134 -6.00 -13.75 1.54
CA TRP A 134 -5.33 -15.01 1.85
C TRP A 134 -3.85 -15.00 1.49
N ARG A 135 -3.51 -14.45 0.32
CA ARG A 135 -2.14 -14.44 -0.21
C ARG A 135 -1.28 -13.31 0.37
N PHE A 136 -1.89 -12.26 0.90
CA PHE A 136 -1.18 -11.06 1.36
C PHE A 136 -0.01 -11.35 2.31
N PRO A 137 -0.16 -12.16 3.38
CA PRO A 137 0.95 -12.43 4.29
C PRO A 137 2.14 -13.11 3.58
N THR A 138 1.85 -14.05 2.69
CA THR A 138 2.88 -14.76 1.92
C THR A 138 3.57 -13.84 0.93
N LEU A 139 2.82 -13.00 0.22
CA LEU A 139 3.39 -12.01 -0.72
C LEU A 139 4.24 -10.96 0.02
N THR A 140 3.80 -10.52 1.19
CA THR A 140 4.55 -9.58 2.04
C THR A 140 5.86 -10.21 2.51
N ALA A 141 5.85 -11.48 2.95
CA ALA A 141 7.04 -12.18 3.35
C ALA A 141 8.03 -12.34 2.18
N GLN A 142 7.55 -12.77 1.01
CA GLN A 142 8.37 -12.92 -0.21
C GLN A 142 8.96 -11.57 -0.68
N TRP A 143 8.18 -10.51 -0.61
CA TRP A 143 8.66 -9.16 -0.90
C TRP A 143 9.77 -8.75 0.08
N ALA A 144 9.59 -9.03 1.36
CA ALA A 144 10.56 -8.72 2.40
C ALA A 144 11.82 -9.59 2.32
N ASP A 145 11.74 -10.84 1.85
CA ASP A 145 12.92 -11.68 1.61
C ASP A 145 13.90 -11.00 0.65
N ARG A 146 13.37 -10.25 -0.31
CA ARG A 146 14.19 -9.55 -1.30
C ARG A 146 14.62 -8.16 -0.85
N PHE A 147 13.70 -7.34 -0.32
CA PHE A 147 13.92 -5.92 -0.13
C PHE A 147 14.12 -5.51 1.35
N ALA A 148 13.80 -6.38 2.28
CA ALA A 148 13.90 -6.13 3.72
C ALA A 148 14.38 -7.39 4.47
N PRO A 149 15.54 -7.97 4.11
CA PRO A 149 15.95 -9.29 4.61
C PRO A 149 16.17 -9.33 6.12
N THR A 150 16.47 -8.21 6.76
CA THR A 150 16.69 -8.10 8.21
C THR A 150 15.39 -8.04 9.02
N ALA A 151 14.24 -7.70 8.37
CA ALA A 151 12.97 -7.57 9.06
C ALA A 151 12.47 -8.93 9.58
N LYS A 152 12.28 -9.03 10.88
CA LYS A 152 11.62 -10.17 11.56
C LYS A 152 10.13 -9.91 11.75
N TYR A 153 9.77 -8.67 11.98
CA TYR A 153 8.41 -8.21 12.16
C TYR A 153 8.06 -7.19 11.07
N ILE A 154 6.94 -7.39 10.39
CA ILE A 154 6.47 -6.47 9.36
C ILE A 154 5.05 -6.05 9.72
N ILE A 155 4.88 -4.76 10.02
CA ILE A 155 3.61 -4.17 10.40
C ILE A 155 3.04 -3.41 9.20
N THR A 156 1.82 -3.77 8.82
CA THR A 156 1.15 -3.23 7.63
C THR A 156 -0.31 -2.89 7.90
N GLY A 157 -0.94 -2.21 6.95
CA GLY A 157 -2.38 -2.06 6.81
C GLY A 157 -2.85 -2.64 5.47
N HIS A 158 -3.36 -1.80 4.58
CA HIS A 158 -3.70 -2.01 3.17
C HIS A 158 -4.88 -2.94 2.89
N THR A 159 -4.87 -4.19 3.37
CA THR A 159 -5.93 -5.15 3.04
C THR A 159 -7.18 -5.01 3.89
N HIS A 160 -7.17 -4.16 4.90
CA HIS A 160 -8.27 -3.95 5.85
C HIS A 160 -8.68 -5.22 6.62
N HIS A 161 -7.88 -6.26 6.57
CA HIS A 161 -8.09 -7.53 7.24
C HIS A 161 -7.05 -7.72 8.34
N ALA A 162 -7.44 -7.42 9.58
CA ALA A 162 -6.55 -7.52 10.74
C ALA A 162 -6.11 -8.98 10.98
N GLY A 163 -4.85 -9.16 11.34
CA GLY A 163 -4.33 -10.49 11.65
C GLY A 163 -2.83 -10.51 11.87
N ILE A 164 -2.37 -11.66 12.38
CA ILE A 164 -0.97 -11.96 12.62
C ILE A 164 -0.66 -13.32 11.99
N TRP A 165 0.37 -13.38 11.19
CA TRP A 165 0.76 -14.59 10.48
C TRP A 165 2.28 -14.81 10.54
N GLU A 166 2.68 -16.07 10.73
CA GLU A 166 4.06 -16.48 10.57
C GLU A 166 4.31 -16.98 9.14
N ARG A 167 5.22 -16.34 8.41
CA ARG A 167 5.60 -16.69 7.03
C ARG A 167 7.10 -16.48 6.82
N ASN A 168 7.77 -17.48 6.26
CA ASN A 168 9.21 -17.44 5.92
C ASN A 168 10.08 -17.02 7.12
N GLY A 169 9.74 -17.47 8.34
CA GLY A 169 10.46 -17.09 9.57
C GLY A 169 10.25 -15.63 10.02
N ARG A 170 9.19 -14.96 9.54
CA ARG A 170 8.81 -13.58 9.87
C ARG A 170 7.41 -13.52 10.43
N THR A 171 7.18 -12.59 11.32
CA THR A 171 5.83 -12.25 11.80
C THR A 171 5.28 -11.10 10.96
N ILE A 172 4.20 -11.35 10.23
CA ILE A 172 3.47 -10.34 9.45
C ILE A 172 2.24 -9.91 10.25
N ILE A 173 2.13 -8.62 10.52
CA ILE A 173 1.03 -8.04 11.28
C ILE A 173 0.28 -7.07 10.37
N ASN A 174 -1.01 -7.29 10.16
CA ASN A 174 -1.87 -6.31 9.52
C ASN A 174 -2.81 -5.71 10.56
N THR A 175 -2.78 -4.38 10.69
CA THR A 175 -3.56 -3.66 11.71
C THR A 175 -5.05 -3.58 11.38
N GLY A 176 -5.43 -3.92 10.15
CA GLY A 176 -6.81 -3.79 9.68
C GLY A 176 -7.18 -2.36 9.30
N CYS A 177 -8.45 -2.02 9.48
CA CYS A 177 -9.00 -0.67 9.38
C CYS A 177 -9.75 -0.31 10.66
N PHE A 178 -9.87 0.96 10.94
CA PHE A 178 -10.62 1.54 12.04
C PHE A 178 -11.93 2.12 11.53
#